data_13faf87e177f80aa8c4b4ed867426be1
#
_entry.id   13faf87e177f80aa8c4b4ed867426be1
#
_cell.length_a   1.000
_cell.length_b   1.000
_cell.length_c   1.000
_cell.angle_alpha   90.00
_cell.angle_beta   90.00
_cell.angle_gamma   90.00
#
_symmetry.space_group_name_H-M   'P 1'
#
loop_
_entity.id
_entity.type
_entity.pdbx_description
1 polymer ?
#
loop_
_entity_poly.entity_id
_entity_poly.type
_entity_poly.pdbx_seq_one_letter_code
_entity_poly.pdbx_strand_id
1 'polypeptide(L)'
;YEHIVFDGARHESALRYPELRERAFVISSFGKTYHCTGWKVGYCIAPPALSAEFRKVHQYNVFCTFHPAQHAFAAMIDAEPEHYEQLGAFYAAKRDRF
;
A
#
# COMPACT_ATOMS: atom_id res chain seq x y z
N TYR A 1 2.30 -3.48 -4.53
CA TYR A 1 2.57 -4.74 -5.31
C TYR A 1 2.27 -6.00 -4.50
N GLU A 2 1.98 -5.89 -3.22
CA GLU A 2 1.72 -7.01 -2.31
C GLU A 2 0.55 -7.92 -2.75
N HIS A 3 -0.36 -7.39 -3.55
CA HIS A 3 -1.50 -8.12 -4.10
C HIS A 3 -1.29 -8.60 -5.55
N ILE A 4 -0.13 -8.26 -6.15
CA ILE A 4 0.19 -8.63 -7.54
C ILE A 4 1.24 -9.74 -7.52
N VAL A 5 0.80 -10.92 -7.12
CA VAL A 5 1.59 -12.14 -7.06
C VAL A 5 0.94 -13.23 -7.91
N PHE A 6 1.74 -14.16 -8.45
CA PHE A 6 1.33 -15.13 -9.45
C PHE A 6 1.72 -16.54 -9.04
N ASP A 7 1.06 -17.51 -9.67
CA ASP A 7 1.46 -18.94 -9.65
C ASP A 7 1.57 -19.51 -8.24
N GLY A 8 0.67 -19.10 -7.34
CA GLY A 8 0.66 -19.56 -5.95
C GLY A 8 1.75 -18.96 -5.06
N ALA A 9 2.57 -18.05 -5.58
CA ALA A 9 3.53 -17.32 -4.76
C ALA A 9 2.84 -16.45 -3.70
N ARG A 10 3.50 -16.24 -2.58
CA ARG A 10 3.03 -15.38 -1.49
C ARG A 10 3.94 -14.18 -1.34
N HIS A 11 3.35 -13.02 -1.15
CA HIS A 11 4.12 -11.82 -0.83
C HIS A 11 4.78 -11.95 0.55
N GLU A 12 6.08 -11.65 0.63
CA GLU A 12 6.83 -11.60 1.87
C GLU A 12 6.89 -10.16 2.41
N SER A 13 6.09 -9.89 3.43
CA SER A 13 6.07 -8.58 4.09
C SER A 13 7.12 -8.50 5.20
N ALA A 14 7.85 -7.39 5.27
CA ALA A 14 8.75 -7.10 6.39
C ALA A 14 8.03 -7.09 7.75
N LEU A 15 6.72 -6.85 7.77
CA LEU A 15 5.91 -6.89 8.99
C LEU A 15 5.76 -8.28 9.62
N ARG A 16 6.08 -9.36 8.87
CA ARG A 16 6.08 -10.73 9.39
C ARG A 16 7.27 -11.04 10.29
N TYR A 17 8.32 -10.23 10.20
CA TYR A 17 9.57 -10.41 10.93
C TYR A 17 9.64 -9.42 12.08
N PRO A 18 9.52 -9.88 13.36
CA PRO A 18 9.47 -8.97 14.51
C PRO A 18 10.64 -8.00 14.57
N GLU A 19 11.86 -8.49 14.28
CA GLU A 19 13.08 -7.69 14.30
C GLU A 19 13.13 -6.60 13.21
N LEU A 20 12.42 -6.79 12.10
CA LEU A 20 12.26 -5.77 11.07
C LEU A 20 11.12 -4.80 11.42
N ARG A 21 10.01 -5.35 11.91
CA ARG A 21 8.85 -4.55 12.29
C ARG A 21 9.17 -3.48 13.34
N GLU A 22 10.09 -3.77 14.27
CA GLU A 22 10.48 -2.85 15.32
C GLU A 22 11.38 -1.69 14.87
N ARG A 23 11.98 -1.77 13.68
CA ARG A 23 12.96 -0.79 13.19
C ARG A 23 12.82 -0.41 11.73
N ALA A 24 11.70 -0.68 11.11
CA ALA A 24 11.47 -0.42 9.69
C ALA A 24 10.36 0.60 9.46
N PHE A 25 10.49 1.36 8.38
CA PHE A 25 9.41 2.03 7.69
C PHE A 25 8.95 1.13 6.55
N VAL A 26 7.75 0.56 6.66
CA VAL A 26 7.15 -0.26 5.60
C VAL A 26 6.22 0.62 4.79
N ILE A 27 6.59 0.86 3.54
CA ILE A 27 5.92 1.82 2.66
C ILE A 27 5.15 1.05 1.59
N SER A 28 3.89 1.42 1.38
CA SER A 28 3.05 0.90 0.32
C SER A 28 2.25 2.02 -0.34
N SER A 29 1.66 1.72 -1.51
CA SER A 29 0.95 2.71 -2.32
C SER A 29 -0.39 2.16 -2.79
N PHE A 30 -1.41 2.98 -2.76
CA PHE A 30 -2.71 2.68 -3.35
C PHE A 30 -2.69 2.73 -4.88
N GLY A 31 -1.69 3.39 -5.47
CA GLY A 31 -1.65 3.68 -6.90
C GLY A 31 -1.70 2.46 -7.82
N LYS A 32 -1.06 1.34 -7.45
CA LYS A 32 -1.10 0.10 -8.24
C LYS A 32 -2.33 -0.74 -7.89
N THR A 33 -2.67 -0.79 -6.62
CA THR A 33 -3.81 -1.56 -6.12
C THR A 33 -5.13 -1.08 -6.73
N TYR A 34 -5.32 0.24 -6.86
CA TYR A 34 -6.55 0.85 -7.38
C TYR A 34 -6.39 1.49 -8.77
N HIS A 35 -5.33 1.14 -9.51
CA HIS A 35 -5.09 1.62 -10.89
C HIS A 35 -5.04 3.15 -11.04
N CYS A 36 -4.68 3.87 -9.98
CA CYS A 36 -4.67 5.34 -9.91
C CYS A 36 -3.30 5.90 -9.50
N THR A 37 -2.24 5.41 -10.15
CA THR A 37 -0.83 5.75 -9.83
C THR A 37 -0.57 7.26 -9.80
N GLY A 38 -1.27 8.04 -10.64
CA GLY A 38 -1.14 9.49 -10.71
C GLY A 38 -1.63 10.24 -9.47
N TRP A 39 -2.45 9.63 -8.63
CA TRP A 39 -2.96 10.26 -7.40
C TRP A 39 -1.90 10.41 -6.31
N LYS A 40 -0.81 9.64 -6.38
CA LYS A 40 0.36 9.77 -5.50
C LYS A 40 0.04 9.65 -4.02
N VAL A 41 -0.85 8.73 -3.66
CA VAL A 41 -1.22 8.42 -2.27
C VAL A 41 -0.73 7.04 -1.89
N GLY A 42 -0.15 6.96 -0.72
CA GLY A 42 0.32 5.73 -0.10
C GLY A 42 0.26 5.83 1.41
N TYR A 43 0.80 4.83 2.07
CA TYR A 43 0.86 4.79 3.52
C TYR A 43 2.21 4.24 4.00
N CYS A 44 2.54 4.59 5.23
CA CYS A 44 3.74 4.13 5.91
C CYS A 44 3.34 3.49 7.24
N ILE A 45 3.82 2.29 7.49
CA ILE A 45 3.65 1.57 8.75
C ILE A 45 5.00 1.54 9.43
N ALA A 46 5.07 2.00 10.68
CA ALA A 46 6.28 2.00 11.49
C ALA A 46 5.93 1.94 12.98
N PRO A 47 6.86 1.54 13.85
CA PRO A 47 6.69 1.64 15.29
C PRO A 47 6.36 3.06 15.75
N PRO A 48 5.70 3.24 16.91
CA PRO A 48 5.28 4.56 17.39
C PRO A 48 6.41 5.60 17.43
N ALA A 49 7.61 5.22 17.89
CA ALA A 49 8.76 6.12 17.96
C ALA A 49 9.20 6.62 16.58
N LEU A 50 9.32 5.72 15.59
CA LEU A 50 9.67 6.09 14.22
C LEU A 50 8.54 6.88 13.56
N SER A 51 7.29 6.51 13.81
CA SER A 51 6.11 7.24 13.29
C SER A 51 6.06 8.68 13.79
N ALA A 52 6.44 8.92 15.06
CA ALA A 52 6.50 10.27 15.62
C ALA A 52 7.52 11.14 14.89
N GLU A 53 8.72 10.63 14.64
CA GLU A 53 9.76 11.36 13.91
C GLU A 53 9.41 11.55 12.42
N PHE A 54 8.85 10.52 11.79
CA PHE A 54 8.36 10.62 10.41
C PHE A 54 7.32 11.75 10.26
N ARG A 55 6.38 11.88 11.18
CA ARG A 55 5.34 12.93 11.13
C ARG A 55 5.93 14.34 11.22
N LYS A 56 6.99 14.53 12.02
CA LYS A 56 7.67 15.83 12.08
C LYS A 56 8.26 16.23 10.74
N VAL A 57 8.92 15.30 10.05
CA VAL A 57 9.46 15.55 8.70
C VAL A 57 8.35 15.76 7.69
N HIS A 58 7.34 14.90 7.70
CA HIS A 58 6.22 14.95 6.77
C HIS A 58 5.46 16.28 6.83
N GLN A 59 5.27 16.82 8.05
CA GLN A 59 4.61 18.11 8.25
C GLN A 59 5.29 19.25 7.48
N TYR A 60 6.61 19.26 7.38
CA TYR A 60 7.36 20.31 6.71
C TYR A 60 7.67 20.01 5.23
N ASN A 61 7.58 18.75 4.84
CA ASN A 61 7.86 18.33 3.45
C ASN A 61 6.59 18.32 2.58
N VAL A 62 5.54 17.68 3.06
CA VAL A 62 4.28 17.47 2.31
C VAL A 62 3.10 18.19 2.96
N PHE A 63 3.15 18.38 4.27
CA PHE A 63 2.12 18.91 5.15
C PHE A 63 0.89 18.01 5.21
N CYS A 64 0.19 17.82 4.10
CA CYS A 64 -1.03 17.03 4.02
C CYS A 64 -1.09 16.27 2.69
N THR A 65 -1.41 14.98 2.75
CA THR A 65 -1.73 14.21 1.56
C THR A 65 -3.10 14.62 1.02
N PHE A 66 -3.28 14.56 -0.29
CA PHE A 66 -4.52 14.97 -0.99
C PHE A 66 -5.77 14.34 -0.34
N HIS A 67 -6.51 15.15 0.38
CA HIS A 67 -7.58 14.73 1.28
C HIS A 67 -8.75 14.01 0.57
N PRO A 68 -9.25 14.51 -0.58
CA PRO A 68 -10.32 13.82 -1.31
C PRO A 68 -9.95 12.38 -1.70
N ALA A 69 -8.69 12.13 -2.06
CA ALA A 69 -8.23 10.79 -2.39
C ALA A 69 -8.21 9.87 -1.16
N GLN A 70 -7.88 10.38 0.03
CA GLN A 70 -7.94 9.59 1.26
C GLN A 70 -9.37 9.10 1.54
N HIS A 71 -10.38 9.95 1.39
CA HIS A 71 -11.77 9.55 1.52
C HIS A 71 -12.21 8.56 0.44
N ALA A 72 -11.78 8.76 -0.81
CA ALA A 72 -12.08 7.85 -1.90
C ALA A 72 -11.51 6.45 -1.65
N PHE A 73 -10.25 6.35 -1.18
CA PHE A 73 -9.65 5.06 -0.84
C PHE A 73 -10.33 4.39 0.36
N ALA A 74 -10.69 5.15 1.39
CA ALA A 74 -11.42 4.61 2.53
C ALA A 74 -12.77 4.01 2.07
N ALA A 75 -13.53 4.75 1.28
CA ALA A 75 -14.80 4.28 0.73
C ALA A 75 -14.63 3.04 -0.17
N MET A 76 -13.57 3.00 -0.99
CA MET A 76 -13.27 1.86 -1.86
C MET A 76 -12.91 0.59 -1.09
N ILE A 77 -12.12 0.72 -0.02
CA ILE A 77 -11.76 -0.40 0.85
C ILE A 77 -13.02 -1.03 1.47
N ASP A 78 -13.97 -0.21 1.89
CA ASP A 78 -15.21 -0.67 2.51
C ASP A 78 -16.19 -1.26 1.48
N ALA A 79 -16.25 -0.69 0.27
CA ALA A 79 -17.20 -1.10 -0.76
C ALA A 79 -16.78 -2.38 -1.50
N GLU A 80 -15.49 -2.59 -1.70
CA GLU A 80 -14.94 -3.67 -2.51
C GLU A 80 -13.84 -4.47 -1.77
N PRO A 81 -14.18 -5.15 -0.68
CA PRO A 81 -13.19 -5.87 0.14
C PRO A 81 -12.49 -7.01 -0.63
N GLU A 82 -13.14 -7.58 -1.65
CA GLU A 82 -12.59 -8.68 -2.46
C GLU A 82 -11.63 -8.18 -3.55
N HIS A 83 -11.54 -6.88 -3.79
CA HIS A 83 -10.70 -6.31 -4.84
C HIS A 83 -9.26 -6.81 -4.79
N TYR A 84 -8.70 -6.92 -3.60
CA TYR A 84 -7.32 -7.38 -3.41
C TYR A 84 -7.09 -8.82 -3.86
N GLU A 85 -8.06 -9.69 -3.62
CA GLU A 85 -7.97 -11.12 -3.97
C GLU A 85 -8.02 -11.35 -5.48
N GLN A 86 -8.72 -10.47 -6.20
CA GLN A 86 -8.88 -10.56 -7.64
C GLN A 86 -7.68 -10.03 -8.44
N LEU A 87 -6.81 -9.20 -7.85
CA LEU A 87 -5.70 -8.56 -8.56
C LEU A 87 -4.69 -9.56 -9.13
N GLY A 88 -4.37 -10.61 -8.41
CA GLY A 88 -3.46 -11.66 -8.87
C GLY A 88 -3.95 -12.30 -10.17
N ALA A 89 -5.21 -12.75 -10.20
CA ALA A 89 -5.82 -13.35 -11.38
C ALA A 89 -5.98 -12.35 -12.54
N PHE A 90 -6.37 -11.11 -12.25
CA PHE A 90 -6.50 -10.05 -13.24
C PHE A 90 -5.18 -9.77 -13.96
N TYR A 91 -4.08 -9.66 -13.23
CA TYR A 91 -2.77 -9.42 -13.84
C TYR A 91 -2.15 -10.66 -14.46
N ALA A 92 -2.41 -11.87 -13.92
CA ALA A 92 -1.99 -13.12 -14.54
C ALA A 92 -2.59 -13.27 -15.94
N ALA A 93 -3.89 -13.02 -16.09
CA ALA A 93 -4.56 -13.07 -17.38
C ALA A 93 -3.99 -12.06 -18.39
N LYS A 94 -3.46 -10.93 -17.94
CA LYS A 94 -2.76 -9.96 -18.81
C LYS A 94 -1.37 -10.45 -19.20
N ARG A 95 -0.59 -10.95 -18.23
CA ARG A 95 0.73 -11.53 -18.48
C ARG A 95 0.69 -12.63 -19.54
N ASP A 96 -0.29 -13.52 -19.43
CA ASP A 96 -0.40 -14.72 -20.27
C ASP A 96 -0.81 -14.40 -21.72
N ARG A 97 -1.12 -13.12 -22.01
CA ARG A 97 -1.38 -12.63 -23.39
C ARG A 97 -0.13 -12.12 -24.12
N PHE A 98 0.98 -11.93 -23.42
CA PHE A 98 2.24 -11.47 -23.98
C PHE A 98 3.22 -12.62 -24.21
#